data_4b92159254d4f795dff91d1f0242ec9f
#
_entry.id   4b92159254d4f795dff91d1f0242ec9f
#
_cell.length_a   1.000
_cell.length_b   1.000
_cell.length_c   1.000
_cell.angle_alpha   90.00
_cell.angle_beta   90.00
_cell.angle_gamma   90.00
#
_symmetry.space_group_name_H-M   'P 1'
#
loop_
_entity.id
_entity.type
_entity.pdbx_description
1 polymer ?
#
loop_
_entity_poly.entity_id
_entity_poly.type
_entity_poly.pdbx_seq_one_letter_code
_entity_poly.pdbx_strand_id
1 'polypeptide(L)'
;PRRPAAPRSFERATPNQLWQTDLFTFVLKRENRRVYLVAFLDDHSRFITGYGLHASGGGALVREVFEAAVANYGVPEEVLSDQGPQYHTWRGKSAFTKLLEKRGVKHILAAPHHSTTCGKIERVWSTVWRECIEGAIFRGLEDARIRIGLRIAFKQLHHKSDWFESDAQII
;
A
#
# COMPACT_ATOMS: atom_id res chain seq x y z
N PRO A 1 38.13 -0.77 -12.87
CA PRO A 1 36.73 -1.19 -12.83
C PRO A 1 35.96 -0.24 -11.91
N ARG A 2 35.04 0.56 -12.51
CA ARG A 2 34.16 1.45 -11.74
C ARG A 2 33.15 0.57 -10.97
N ARG A 3 33.10 0.70 -9.64
CA ARG A 3 32.03 0.10 -8.84
C ARG A 3 30.69 0.60 -9.38
N PRO A 4 29.69 -0.29 -9.60
CA PRO A 4 28.35 0.14 -9.94
C PRO A 4 27.85 1.08 -8.83
N ALA A 5 27.29 2.23 -9.22
CA ALA A 5 26.69 3.17 -8.28
C ALA A 5 25.60 2.44 -7.49
N ALA A 6 25.62 2.56 -6.17
CA ALA A 6 24.57 2.02 -5.32
C ALA A 6 23.20 2.52 -5.84
N PRO A 7 22.15 1.67 -5.85
CA PRO A 7 20.84 2.11 -6.27
C PRO A 7 20.44 3.30 -5.40
N ARG A 8 20.14 4.43 -6.02
CA ARG A 8 19.69 5.63 -5.32
C ARG A 8 18.36 5.30 -4.66
N SER A 9 18.35 5.18 -3.35
CA SER A 9 17.14 5.11 -2.55
C SER A 9 16.33 6.39 -2.82
N PHE A 10 15.23 6.26 -3.54
CA PHE A 10 14.35 7.37 -3.86
C PHE A 10 13.44 7.59 -2.65
N GLU A 11 13.84 8.47 -1.75
CA GLU A 11 13.07 8.85 -0.57
C GLU A 11 12.69 10.33 -0.65
N ARG A 12 11.43 10.64 -0.42
CA ARG A 12 10.95 12.02 -0.35
C ARG A 12 11.45 12.69 0.93
N ALA A 13 11.68 13.99 0.87
CA ALA A 13 12.30 14.76 1.96
C ALA A 13 11.36 15.00 3.14
N THR A 14 10.06 15.10 2.88
CA THR A 14 9.03 15.42 3.88
C THR A 14 7.79 14.55 3.72
N PRO A 15 6.98 14.37 4.79
CA PRO A 15 5.69 13.70 4.70
C PRO A 15 4.76 14.35 3.68
N ASN A 16 3.82 13.59 3.15
CA ASN A 16 2.81 14.00 2.17
C ASN A 16 3.33 14.48 0.80
N GLN A 17 4.63 14.35 0.50
CA GLN A 17 5.12 14.58 -0.85
C GLN A 17 4.75 13.44 -1.80
N LEU A 18 4.81 12.20 -1.33
CA LEU A 18 4.48 11.03 -2.13
C LEU A 18 3.84 9.95 -1.27
N TRP A 19 2.67 9.49 -1.68
CA TRP A 19 2.09 8.24 -1.17
C TRP A 19 2.24 7.14 -2.20
N GLN A 20 2.67 5.95 -1.76
CA GLN A 20 2.65 4.72 -2.56
C GLN A 20 1.37 3.95 -2.27
N THR A 21 0.73 3.40 -3.28
CA THR A 21 -0.44 2.55 -3.13
C THR A 21 -0.31 1.26 -3.93
N ASP A 22 -0.84 0.20 -3.36
CA ASP A 22 -0.91 -1.11 -4.00
C ASP A 22 -2.11 -1.90 -3.48
N LEU A 23 -2.57 -2.86 -4.28
CA LEU A 23 -3.67 -3.76 -3.99
C LEU A 23 -3.14 -5.17 -3.78
N PHE A 24 -3.20 -5.65 -2.55
CA PHE A 24 -2.82 -7.00 -2.16
C PHE A 24 -4.05 -7.92 -2.04
N THR A 25 -3.93 -9.17 -2.45
CA THR A 25 -5.04 -10.14 -2.37
C THR A 25 -4.63 -11.40 -1.63
N PHE A 26 -5.56 -11.96 -0.86
CA PHE A 26 -5.41 -13.26 -0.25
C PHE A 26 -6.75 -13.99 -0.13
N VAL A 27 -6.72 -15.26 0.28
CA VAL A 27 -7.92 -16.09 0.41
C VAL A 27 -8.26 -16.30 1.90
N LEU A 28 -9.49 -15.99 2.29
CA LEU A 28 -10.04 -16.40 3.56
C LEU A 28 -10.30 -17.90 3.51
N LYS A 29 -9.46 -18.69 4.20
CA LYS A 29 -9.43 -20.16 4.10
C LYS A 29 -10.78 -20.80 4.44
N ARG A 30 -11.49 -20.32 5.48
CA ARG A 30 -12.76 -20.87 5.92
C ARG A 30 -13.92 -20.65 4.94
N GLU A 31 -13.89 -19.50 4.24
CA GLU A 31 -14.94 -19.15 3.29
C GLU A 31 -14.53 -19.46 1.85
N ASN A 32 -13.29 -19.90 1.62
CA ASN A 32 -12.69 -20.05 0.29
C ASN A 32 -12.95 -18.83 -0.60
N ARG A 33 -12.85 -17.65 -0.02
CA ARG A 33 -13.18 -16.38 -0.66
C ARG A 33 -11.96 -15.48 -0.76
N ARG A 34 -11.68 -14.98 -1.98
CA ARG A 34 -10.65 -13.96 -2.19
C ARG A 34 -11.12 -12.63 -1.60
N VAL A 35 -10.19 -11.96 -0.93
CA VAL A 35 -10.37 -10.63 -0.38
C VAL A 35 -9.24 -9.71 -0.84
N TYR A 36 -9.49 -8.42 -0.76
CA TYR A 36 -8.66 -7.37 -1.33
C TYR A 36 -8.30 -6.38 -0.24
N LEU A 37 -7.02 -6.17 -0.06
CA LEU A 37 -6.44 -5.23 0.90
C LEU A 37 -5.71 -4.14 0.12
N VAL A 38 -6.18 -2.91 0.25
CA VAL A 38 -5.50 -1.75 -0.32
C VAL A 38 -4.88 -0.93 0.81
N ALA A 39 -3.72 -0.31 0.56
CA ALA A 39 -3.14 0.66 1.48
C ALA A 39 -2.48 1.81 0.73
N PHE A 40 -2.35 2.93 1.45
CA PHE A 40 -1.55 4.09 1.09
C PHE A 40 -0.45 4.27 2.11
N LEU A 41 0.80 4.29 1.64
CA LEU A 41 2.01 4.41 2.44
C LEU A 41 2.70 5.74 2.13
N ASP A 42 2.91 6.57 3.12
CA ASP A 42 3.74 7.77 2.97
C ASP A 42 5.20 7.39 2.75
N ASP A 43 5.78 7.87 1.66
CA ASP A 43 7.13 7.50 1.23
C ASP A 43 8.22 7.93 2.21
N HIS A 44 8.06 9.09 2.85
CA HIS A 44 9.02 9.62 3.81
C HIS A 44 8.90 8.94 5.18
N SER A 45 7.71 8.96 5.75
CA SER A 45 7.49 8.50 7.13
C SER A 45 7.32 7.00 7.27
N ARG A 46 7.04 6.29 6.18
CA ARG A 46 6.62 4.87 6.16
C ARG A 46 5.31 4.61 6.91
N PHE A 47 4.57 5.66 7.16
CA PHE A 47 3.27 5.58 7.82
C PHE A 47 2.20 5.15 6.82
N ILE A 48 1.33 4.22 7.21
CA ILE A 48 0.15 3.84 6.42
C ILE A 48 -0.92 4.89 6.70
N THR A 49 -1.18 5.76 5.73
CA THR A 49 -2.15 6.85 5.84
C THR A 49 -3.58 6.37 5.66
N GLY A 50 -3.77 5.24 4.99
CA GLY A 50 -5.06 4.61 4.83
C GLY A 50 -4.94 3.16 4.40
N TYR A 51 -5.88 2.32 4.83
CA TYR A 51 -6.02 0.95 4.37
C TYR A 51 -7.48 0.51 4.42
N GLY A 52 -7.83 -0.49 3.62
CA GLY A 52 -9.16 -1.10 3.63
C GLY A 52 -9.14 -2.53 3.12
N LEU A 53 -9.91 -3.41 3.76
CA LEU A 53 -10.07 -4.82 3.40
C LEU A 53 -11.51 -5.09 3.00
N HIS A 54 -11.71 -5.58 1.77
CA HIS A 54 -13.05 -5.80 1.20
C HIS A 54 -13.17 -7.15 0.48
N ALA A 55 -14.41 -7.61 0.34
CA ALA A 55 -14.73 -8.84 -0.39
C ALA A 55 -14.63 -8.67 -1.91
N SER A 56 -14.68 -7.45 -2.42
CA SER A 56 -14.50 -7.11 -3.83
C SER A 56 -13.42 -6.07 -3.99
N GLY A 57 -12.54 -6.25 -4.98
CA GLY A 57 -11.51 -5.28 -5.33
C GLY A 57 -11.98 -4.37 -6.47
N GLY A 58 -11.20 -3.35 -6.72
CA GLY A 58 -11.40 -2.45 -7.84
C GLY A 58 -11.25 -0.98 -7.49
N GLY A 59 -11.46 -0.13 -8.49
CA GLY A 59 -11.24 1.31 -8.35
C GLY A 59 -12.11 1.99 -7.30
N ALA A 60 -13.30 1.44 -6.99
CA ALA A 60 -14.16 2.00 -5.94
C ALA A 60 -13.52 1.89 -4.55
N LEU A 61 -12.97 0.72 -4.22
CA LEU A 61 -12.25 0.49 -2.96
C LEU A 61 -11.05 1.43 -2.83
N VAL A 62 -10.25 1.54 -3.89
CA VAL A 62 -9.08 2.42 -3.88
C VAL A 62 -9.47 3.87 -3.61
N ARG A 63 -10.52 4.36 -4.26
CA ARG A 63 -11.01 5.74 -4.06
C ARG A 63 -11.54 5.98 -2.65
N GLU A 64 -12.30 5.03 -2.11
CA GLU A 64 -12.83 5.11 -0.73
C GLU A 64 -11.70 5.23 0.29
N VAL A 65 -10.68 4.35 0.18
CA VAL A 65 -9.54 4.36 1.09
C VAL A 65 -8.69 5.63 0.92
N PHE A 66 -8.51 6.11 -0.31
CA PHE A 66 -7.82 7.37 -0.58
C PHE A 66 -8.52 8.56 0.07
N GLU A 67 -9.84 8.70 -0.11
CA GLU A 67 -10.61 9.80 0.46
C GLU A 67 -10.60 9.77 2.00
N ALA A 68 -10.67 8.60 2.61
CA ALA A 68 -10.54 8.44 4.06
C ALA A 68 -9.14 8.84 4.55
N ALA A 69 -8.08 8.44 3.83
CA ALA A 69 -6.71 8.82 4.15
C ALA A 69 -6.50 10.34 4.05
N VAL A 70 -7.01 10.97 3.00
CA VAL A 70 -6.95 12.44 2.81
C VAL A 70 -7.68 13.18 3.92
N ALA A 71 -8.85 12.69 4.34
CA ALA A 71 -9.62 13.30 5.42
C ALA A 71 -8.86 13.31 6.76
N ASN A 72 -8.02 12.30 7.02
CA ASN A 72 -7.28 12.15 8.28
C ASN A 72 -5.88 12.78 8.25
N TYR A 73 -5.19 12.77 7.11
CA TYR A 73 -3.77 13.11 7.02
C TYR A 73 -3.44 14.21 6.01
N GLY A 74 -4.44 14.76 5.33
CA GLY A 74 -4.25 15.79 4.31
C GLY A 74 -3.99 15.21 2.91
N VAL A 75 -3.93 16.10 1.94
CA VAL A 75 -3.76 15.76 0.52
C VAL A 75 -2.28 15.61 0.19
N PRO A 76 -1.82 14.48 -0.37
CA PRO A 76 -0.44 14.35 -0.84
C PRO A 76 -0.21 15.15 -2.13
N GLU A 77 1.05 15.49 -2.41
CA GLU A 77 1.42 16.11 -3.69
C GLU A 77 1.35 15.10 -4.85
N GLU A 78 1.80 13.88 -4.62
CA GLU A 78 1.89 12.81 -5.61
C GLU A 78 1.39 11.48 -5.05
N VAL A 79 0.83 10.64 -5.92
CA VAL A 79 0.51 9.24 -5.64
C VAL A 79 1.16 8.35 -6.68
N LEU A 80 1.92 7.35 -6.23
CA LEU A 80 2.54 6.32 -7.04
C LEU A 80 1.74 5.02 -6.94
N SER A 81 1.33 4.46 -8.07
CA SER A 81 0.72 3.14 -8.17
C SER A 81 1.37 2.30 -9.27
N ASP A 82 1.07 1.02 -9.30
CA ASP A 82 1.29 0.19 -10.47
C ASP A 82 0.28 0.52 -11.60
N GLN A 83 0.35 -0.24 -12.69
CA GLN A 83 -0.57 -0.11 -13.83
C GLN A 83 -1.77 -1.08 -13.75
N GLY A 84 -2.11 -1.55 -12.55
CA GLY A 84 -3.26 -2.41 -12.35
C GLY A 84 -4.58 -1.77 -12.79
N PRO A 85 -5.60 -2.56 -13.14
CA PRO A 85 -6.87 -2.06 -13.68
C PRO A 85 -7.64 -1.16 -12.71
N GLN A 86 -7.36 -1.24 -11.41
CA GLN A 86 -7.91 -0.36 -10.39
C GLN A 86 -7.35 1.06 -10.46
N TYR A 87 -6.15 1.25 -11.02
CA TYR A 87 -5.43 2.52 -11.11
C TYR A 87 -5.36 3.08 -12.53
N HIS A 88 -5.33 2.22 -13.53
CA HIS A 88 -5.08 2.58 -14.92
C HIS A 88 -6.13 2.00 -15.87
N THR A 89 -6.38 2.67 -16.99
CA THR A 89 -7.21 2.17 -18.09
C THR A 89 -6.51 2.37 -19.43
N TRP A 90 -6.78 1.49 -20.38
CA TRP A 90 -6.27 1.56 -21.75
C TRP A 90 -6.83 2.72 -22.55
N ARG A 91 -8.02 3.22 -22.19
CA ARG A 91 -8.69 4.31 -22.88
C ARG A 91 -8.99 5.45 -21.92
N GLY A 92 -8.27 6.56 -22.11
CA GLY A 92 -8.47 7.75 -21.31
C GLY A 92 -7.94 7.63 -19.88
N LYS A 93 -8.52 8.40 -18.96
CA LYS A 93 -8.12 8.45 -17.55
C LYS A 93 -9.03 7.56 -16.71
N SER A 94 -8.43 6.78 -15.82
CA SER A 94 -9.17 5.98 -14.84
C SER A 94 -9.99 6.88 -13.89
N ALA A 95 -10.99 6.31 -13.24
CA ALA A 95 -11.74 7.06 -12.22
C ALA A 95 -10.86 7.49 -11.06
N PHE A 96 -9.83 6.70 -10.73
CA PHE A 96 -8.85 7.06 -9.71
C PHE A 96 -7.96 8.23 -10.15
N THR A 97 -7.43 8.20 -11.39
CA THR A 97 -6.66 9.32 -11.95
C THR A 97 -7.47 10.62 -11.96
N LYS A 98 -8.76 10.55 -12.37
CA LYS A 98 -9.65 11.72 -12.36
C LYS A 98 -9.88 12.28 -10.95
N LEU A 99 -10.00 11.39 -9.95
CA LEU A 99 -10.12 11.79 -8.54
C LEU A 99 -8.86 12.52 -8.07
N LEU A 100 -7.68 11.97 -8.37
CA LEU A 100 -6.40 12.58 -8.01
C LEU A 100 -6.25 13.97 -8.63
N GLU A 101 -6.56 14.12 -9.91
CA GLU A 101 -6.54 15.42 -10.61
C GLU A 101 -7.51 16.43 -9.99
N LYS A 102 -8.71 16.00 -9.64
CA LYS A 102 -9.69 16.85 -8.93
C LYS A 102 -9.16 17.35 -7.59
N ARG A 103 -8.34 16.55 -6.93
CA ARG A 103 -7.69 16.91 -5.66
C ARG A 103 -6.36 17.66 -5.84
N GLY A 104 -5.91 17.92 -7.07
CA GLY A 104 -4.63 18.55 -7.35
C GLY A 104 -3.41 17.63 -7.11
N VAL A 105 -3.62 16.32 -7.12
CA VAL A 105 -2.60 15.30 -6.86
C VAL A 105 -2.06 14.76 -8.18
N LYS A 106 -0.75 14.69 -8.33
CA LYS A 106 -0.11 14.09 -9.49
C LYS A 106 -0.11 12.57 -9.38
N HIS A 107 -0.67 11.88 -10.36
CA HIS A 107 -0.60 10.43 -10.47
C HIS A 107 0.67 9.99 -11.19
N ILE A 108 1.48 9.16 -10.54
CA ILE A 108 2.67 8.53 -11.11
C ILE A 108 2.39 7.05 -11.27
N LEU A 109 2.48 6.56 -12.50
CA LEU A 109 2.38 5.12 -12.80
C LEU A 109 3.79 4.53 -12.84
N ALA A 110 4.03 3.51 -12.04
CA ALA A 110 5.29 2.76 -12.07
C ALA A 110 5.47 2.10 -13.44
N ALA A 111 6.67 2.18 -14.00
CA ALA A 111 6.97 1.49 -15.24
C ALA A 111 6.92 -0.03 -15.04
N PRO A 112 6.45 -0.81 -16.03
CA PRO A 112 6.50 -2.27 -15.97
C PRO A 112 7.93 -2.75 -15.67
N HIS A 113 8.07 -3.71 -14.76
CA HIS A 113 9.36 -4.31 -14.35
C HIS A 113 10.34 -3.41 -13.57
N HIS A 114 9.95 -2.22 -13.11
CA HIS A 114 10.74 -1.45 -12.17
C HIS A 114 10.28 -1.69 -10.72
N SER A 115 10.61 -2.87 -10.18
CA SER A 115 10.31 -3.30 -8.80
C SER A 115 10.88 -2.36 -7.72
N THR A 116 11.93 -1.59 -8.04
CA THR A 116 12.54 -0.64 -7.10
C THR A 116 11.64 0.54 -6.75
N THR A 117 10.66 0.86 -7.59
CA THR A 117 9.80 2.04 -7.40
C THR A 117 8.69 1.79 -6.38
N CYS A 118 8.11 0.57 -6.34
CA CYS A 118 7.08 0.17 -5.36
C CYS A 118 7.63 -0.68 -4.21
N GLY A 119 8.93 -0.89 -4.12
CA GLY A 119 9.57 -1.81 -3.17
C GLY A 119 9.28 -1.51 -1.70
N LYS A 120 8.89 -0.28 -1.36
CA LYS A 120 8.54 0.09 0.02
C LYS A 120 7.19 -0.50 0.44
N ILE A 121 6.16 -0.35 -0.38
CA ILE A 121 4.84 -0.90 -0.09
C ILE A 121 4.83 -2.43 -0.23
N GLU A 122 5.59 -2.99 -1.17
CA GLU A 122 5.78 -4.45 -1.30
C GLU A 122 6.36 -5.06 -0.01
N ARG A 123 7.29 -4.36 0.64
CA ARG A 123 7.87 -4.78 1.91
C ARG A 123 6.85 -4.74 3.05
N VAL A 124 5.97 -3.76 3.07
CA VAL A 124 4.82 -3.73 4.01
C VAL A 124 3.95 -4.95 3.81
N TRP A 125 3.62 -5.32 2.57
CA TRP A 125 2.83 -6.51 2.27
C TRP A 125 3.52 -7.80 2.70
N SER A 126 4.82 -7.93 2.48
CA SER A 126 5.61 -9.06 2.96
C SER A 126 5.52 -9.22 4.47
N THR A 127 5.61 -8.13 5.21
CA THR A 127 5.48 -8.13 6.67
C THR A 127 4.06 -8.50 7.11
N VAL A 128 3.03 -7.90 6.51
CA VAL A 128 1.62 -8.21 6.81
C VAL A 128 1.32 -9.69 6.51
N TRP A 129 1.84 -10.21 5.40
CA TRP A 129 1.67 -11.61 5.05
C TRP A 129 2.24 -12.52 6.13
N ARG A 130 3.53 -12.38 6.46
CA ARG A 130 4.21 -13.24 7.45
C ARG A 130 3.60 -13.15 8.83
N GLU A 131 3.28 -11.95 9.28
CA GLU A 131 2.91 -11.71 10.67
C GLU A 131 1.40 -11.83 10.95
N CYS A 132 0.57 -11.68 9.90
CA CYS A 132 -0.88 -11.61 10.09
C CYS A 132 -1.67 -12.65 9.30
N ILE A 133 -1.16 -13.10 8.14
CA ILE A 133 -2.01 -13.81 7.16
C ILE A 133 -1.57 -15.25 6.98
N GLU A 134 -0.27 -15.52 6.81
CA GLU A 134 0.28 -16.82 6.37
C GLU A 134 -0.21 -18.01 7.21
N GLY A 135 -0.11 -17.91 8.53
CA GLY A 135 -0.55 -18.95 9.47
C GLY A 135 -1.96 -18.74 10.02
N ALA A 136 -2.64 -17.67 9.62
CA ALA A 136 -3.90 -17.29 10.25
C ALA A 136 -5.10 -18.06 9.67
N ILE A 137 -6.02 -18.39 10.57
CA ILE A 137 -7.37 -18.84 10.21
C ILE A 137 -8.34 -17.75 10.71
N PHE A 138 -8.83 -16.93 9.80
CA PHE A 138 -9.82 -15.91 10.11
C PHE A 138 -11.21 -16.54 10.15
N ARG A 139 -12.05 -16.07 11.09
CA ARG A 139 -13.46 -16.50 11.19
C ARG A 139 -14.28 -16.01 10.00
N GLY A 140 -13.90 -14.88 9.40
CA GLY A 140 -14.50 -14.24 8.25
C GLY A 140 -13.86 -12.90 7.97
N LEU A 141 -14.48 -12.14 7.06
CA LEU A 141 -13.93 -10.84 6.62
C LEU A 141 -13.77 -9.85 7.77
N GLU A 142 -14.73 -9.78 8.69
CA GLU A 142 -14.69 -8.84 9.81
C GLU A 142 -13.58 -9.18 10.81
N ASP A 143 -13.39 -10.45 11.14
CA ASP A 143 -12.28 -10.89 11.97
C ASP A 143 -10.92 -10.57 11.31
N ALA A 144 -10.80 -10.75 10.00
CA ALA A 144 -9.61 -10.37 9.26
C ALA A 144 -9.36 -8.84 9.31
N ARG A 145 -10.41 -8.02 9.16
CA ARG A 145 -10.32 -6.55 9.27
C ARG A 145 -9.78 -6.14 10.64
N ILE A 146 -10.36 -6.67 11.70
CA ILE A 146 -9.97 -6.35 13.08
C ILE A 146 -8.51 -6.74 13.33
N ARG A 147 -8.13 -7.98 13.03
CA ARG A 147 -6.80 -8.50 13.35
C ARG A 147 -5.70 -7.83 12.52
N ILE A 148 -5.91 -7.61 11.23
CA ILE A 148 -4.97 -6.90 10.36
C ILE A 148 -4.88 -5.43 10.78
N GLY A 149 -6.00 -4.78 11.06
CA GLY A 149 -6.04 -3.40 11.53
C GLY A 149 -5.29 -3.19 12.84
N LEU A 150 -5.48 -4.08 13.81
CA LEU A 150 -4.73 -4.05 15.08
C LEU A 150 -3.22 -4.21 14.85
N ARG A 151 -2.81 -5.06 13.92
CA ARG A 151 -1.39 -5.25 13.62
C ARG A 151 -0.78 -4.03 12.94
N ILE A 152 -1.48 -3.41 12.00
CA ILE A 152 -1.06 -2.16 11.37
C ILE A 152 -0.91 -1.07 12.44
N ALA A 153 -1.91 -0.88 13.29
CA ALA A 153 -1.88 0.11 14.36
C ALA A 153 -0.72 -0.14 15.34
N PHE A 154 -0.50 -1.39 15.73
CA PHE A 154 0.62 -1.76 16.62
C PHE A 154 1.98 -1.39 16.01
N LYS A 155 2.22 -1.74 14.74
CA LYS A 155 3.44 -1.39 14.02
C LYS A 155 3.66 0.12 13.94
N GLN A 156 2.60 0.88 13.68
CA GLN A 156 2.68 2.33 13.58
C GLN A 156 2.99 3.03 14.90
N LEU A 157 2.53 2.46 16.03
CA LEU A 157 2.80 2.98 17.37
C LEU A 157 4.23 2.70 17.83
N HIS A 158 4.84 1.60 17.40
CA HIS A 158 6.10 1.13 17.97
C HIS A 158 7.34 1.59 17.20
N HIS A 159 7.34 1.76 15.87
CA HIS A 159 8.42 2.45 15.13
C HIS A 159 8.25 2.53 13.61
N LYS A 160 8.83 3.59 13.01
CA LYS A 160 9.02 3.72 11.55
C LYS A 160 9.85 2.58 10.95
N SER A 161 10.81 2.03 11.72
CA SER A 161 11.73 0.97 11.30
C SER A 161 11.11 -0.43 11.31
N ASP A 162 10.09 -0.68 12.13
CA ASP A 162 9.54 -2.04 12.36
C ASP A 162 8.99 -2.75 11.11
N TRP A 163 8.60 -1.99 10.08
CA TRP A 163 8.23 -2.56 8.78
C TRP A 163 9.42 -3.15 8.03
N PHE A 164 10.64 -2.75 8.39
CA PHE A 164 11.87 -3.01 7.65
C PHE A 164 12.92 -3.80 8.43
N GLU A 165 12.83 -3.86 9.76
CA GLU A 165 13.83 -4.52 10.62
C GLU A 165 13.65 -6.04 10.77
N SER A 166 12.48 -6.59 10.46
CA SER A 166 12.25 -8.04 10.61
C SER A 166 13.03 -8.91 9.61
N ASP A 167 13.72 -8.33 8.64
CA ASP A 167 14.58 -9.06 7.71
C ASP A 167 16.02 -9.31 8.28
N ALA A 168 16.37 -8.69 9.43
CA ALA A 168 17.72 -8.81 10.00
C ALA A 168 17.92 -10.01 10.94
N GLN A 169 16.89 -10.81 11.20
CA GLN A 169 16.95 -11.93 12.15
C GLN A 169 16.67 -13.31 11.54
N ILE A 170 16.96 -13.50 10.26
CA ILE A 170 17.01 -14.85 9.68
C ILE A 170 18.42 -15.05 9.12
N ILE A 171 19.34 -15.39 10.01
CA ILE A 171 20.54 -16.16 9.71
C ILE A 171 20.43 -17.47 10.50
#